data_533136ceda6eda495f14d8d5f18632be
#
_entry.id   533136ceda6eda495f14d8d5f18632be
#
_cell.length_a   1.000
_cell.length_b   1.000
_cell.length_c   1.000
_cell.angle_alpha   90.00
_cell.angle_beta   90.00
_cell.angle_gamma   90.00
#
_symmetry.space_group_name_H-M   'P 1'
#
loop_
_entity.id
_entity.type
_entity.pdbx_description
1 polymer ?
#
loop_
_entity_poly.entity_id
_entity_poly.type
_entity_poly.pdbx_seq_one_letter_code
_entity_poly.pdbx_strand_id
1 'polypeptide(L)'
;MKDIKIIKGKKYLVTGGSGFLGVELIKRIINEGGFVRTIARNEGKLIQLKERFGNGLEIYCGDIADKFTVEQFMVGEFDGIFHLAAFKHVPLAEKFSIECIDSNVIGSINVLKIGSTKNIRFIIGISTDKAAQIAGTYGASKFLMEKLFQQYEKVYSNIEYRIVRYGNVLYSTGSVLCKWKDLISQGKEVIVTDKTATRFFWTIDQAIDLIFNCLLNAEDAKPYVPEMKAMAVGDLLDAMILKYAPVDTKILVKEIGLQKGENHHERILEDGKYSNECELF
;
A
#
# COMPACT_ATOMS: atom_id res chain seq x y z
N MET A 1 -20.63 -2.02 10.22
CA MET A 1 -20.98 -1.89 11.67
C MET A 1 -19.95 -2.49 12.63
N LYS A 2 -19.22 -3.56 12.28
CA LYS A 2 -18.11 -4.11 13.12
C LYS A 2 -16.92 -3.13 13.21
N ASP A 3 -16.63 -2.40 12.16
CA ASP A 3 -15.51 -1.44 12.08
C ASP A 3 -15.66 -0.27 13.04
N ILE A 4 -16.88 0.22 13.26
CA ILE A 4 -17.16 1.36 14.15
C ILE A 4 -16.68 1.09 15.60
N LYS A 5 -16.81 -0.15 16.08
CA LYS A 5 -16.36 -0.52 17.44
C LYS A 5 -14.82 -0.47 17.58
N ILE A 6 -14.11 -0.68 16.48
CA ILE A 6 -12.64 -0.60 16.47
C ILE A 6 -12.19 0.85 16.44
N ILE A 7 -12.93 1.76 15.78
CA ILE A 7 -12.45 3.10 15.43
C ILE A 7 -12.91 4.18 16.40
N LYS A 8 -14.18 4.17 16.80
CA LYS A 8 -14.78 5.29 17.55
C LYS A 8 -14.08 5.55 18.88
N GLY A 9 -13.61 6.78 19.05
CA GLY A 9 -12.90 7.24 20.26
C GLY A 9 -11.49 6.69 20.43
N LYS A 10 -10.97 5.95 19.44
CA LYS A 10 -9.65 5.33 19.44
C LYS A 10 -8.60 6.23 18.78
N LYS A 11 -7.33 6.06 19.17
CA LYS A 11 -6.18 6.82 18.64
C LYS A 11 -5.23 5.88 17.92
N TYR A 12 -4.88 6.23 16.69
CA TYR A 12 -4.01 5.39 15.86
C TYR A 12 -2.79 6.13 15.36
N LEU A 13 -1.69 5.40 15.26
CA LEU A 13 -0.51 5.80 14.51
C LEU A 13 -0.61 5.30 13.07
N VAL A 14 -0.40 6.19 12.10
CA VAL A 14 -0.38 5.83 10.68
C VAL A 14 0.95 6.28 10.09
N THR A 15 1.79 5.33 9.67
CA THR A 15 2.98 5.68 8.91
C THR A 15 2.63 5.80 7.44
N GLY A 16 3.20 6.79 6.74
CA GLY A 16 2.92 7.01 5.32
C GLY A 16 1.54 7.60 5.02
N GLY A 17 0.92 8.31 5.97
CA GLY A 17 -0.44 8.84 5.83
C GLY A 17 -0.61 9.87 4.72
N SER A 18 0.45 10.51 4.22
CA SER A 18 0.38 11.40 3.06
C SER A 18 0.40 10.67 1.71
N GLY A 19 0.49 9.33 1.72
CA GLY A 19 0.38 8.48 0.55
C GLY A 19 -1.08 8.26 0.12
N PHE A 20 -1.29 7.74 -1.09
CA PHE A 20 -2.62 7.51 -1.67
C PHE A 20 -3.54 6.68 -0.75
N LEU A 21 -3.06 5.54 -0.28
CA LEU A 21 -3.80 4.68 0.64
C LEU A 21 -3.96 5.31 2.03
N GLY A 22 -2.89 5.99 2.50
CA GLY A 22 -2.87 6.62 3.83
C GLY A 22 -3.92 7.71 3.99
N VAL A 23 -4.11 8.55 2.96
CA VAL A 23 -5.14 9.61 2.97
C VAL A 23 -6.54 9.04 3.16
N GLU A 24 -6.89 7.98 2.43
CA GLU A 24 -8.22 7.39 2.51
C GLU A 24 -8.42 6.58 3.81
N LEU A 25 -7.36 5.93 4.32
CA LEU A 25 -7.41 5.29 5.64
C LEU A 25 -7.65 6.32 6.75
N ILE A 26 -6.90 7.43 6.74
CA ILE A 26 -7.08 8.53 7.70
C ILE A 26 -8.49 9.08 7.63
N LYS A 27 -8.99 9.33 6.42
CA LYS A 27 -10.37 9.78 6.18
C LYS A 27 -11.39 8.84 6.80
N ARG A 28 -11.26 7.53 6.57
CA ARG A 28 -12.16 6.51 7.14
C ARG A 28 -12.11 6.53 8.67
N ILE A 29 -10.93 6.55 9.28
CA ILE A 29 -10.78 6.56 10.73
C ILE A 29 -11.41 7.81 11.34
N ILE A 30 -11.15 9.00 10.79
CA ILE A 30 -11.68 10.26 11.34
C ILE A 30 -13.19 10.36 11.16
N ASN A 31 -13.73 9.96 9.99
CA ASN A 31 -15.17 9.99 9.73
C ASN A 31 -15.95 9.06 10.67
N GLU A 32 -15.34 8.00 11.16
CA GLU A 32 -15.92 7.07 12.12
C GLU A 32 -15.63 7.44 13.59
N GLY A 33 -15.09 8.64 13.82
CA GLY A 33 -14.87 9.21 15.15
C GLY A 33 -13.60 8.77 15.86
N GLY A 34 -12.60 8.29 15.11
CA GLY A 34 -11.26 8.03 15.60
C GLY A 34 -10.33 9.24 15.48
N PHE A 35 -9.13 9.12 16.04
CA PHE A 35 -8.05 10.10 15.97
C PHE A 35 -6.81 9.47 15.34
N VAL A 36 -6.07 10.24 14.57
CA VAL A 36 -4.86 9.77 13.89
C VAL A 36 -3.69 10.71 14.18
N ARG A 37 -2.54 10.13 14.50
CA ARG A 37 -1.24 10.78 14.31
C ARG A 37 -0.54 10.11 13.14
N THR A 38 -0.09 10.90 12.16
CA THR A 38 0.59 10.36 10.99
C THR A 38 2.00 10.92 10.82
N ILE A 39 2.90 10.06 10.30
CA ILE A 39 4.25 10.45 9.92
C ILE A 39 4.46 10.28 8.43
N ALA A 40 5.10 11.27 7.81
CA ALA A 40 5.55 11.21 6.41
C ALA A 40 6.69 12.21 6.18
N ARG A 41 7.45 12.03 5.10
CA ARG A 41 8.59 12.89 4.75
C ARG A 41 8.19 14.20 4.08
N ASN A 42 7.05 14.23 3.40
CA ASN A 42 6.63 15.39 2.61
C ASN A 42 5.81 16.36 3.46
N GLU A 43 6.46 17.44 3.91
CA GLU A 43 5.88 18.49 4.74
C GLU A 43 4.64 19.14 4.10
N GLY A 44 4.71 19.53 2.82
CA GLY A 44 3.59 20.18 2.13
C GLY A 44 2.34 19.31 2.07
N LYS A 45 2.49 18.00 1.83
CA LYS A 45 1.36 17.06 1.87
C LYS A 45 0.80 16.89 3.29
N LEU A 46 1.65 16.91 4.31
CA LEU A 46 1.20 16.84 5.70
C LEU A 46 0.38 18.06 6.10
N ILE A 47 0.79 19.26 5.69
CA ILE A 47 0.05 20.50 5.91
C ILE A 47 -1.34 20.41 5.25
N GLN A 48 -1.41 20.00 3.98
CA GLN A 48 -2.68 19.82 3.26
C GLN A 48 -3.60 18.81 3.98
N LEU A 49 -3.05 17.72 4.51
CA LEU A 49 -3.82 16.76 5.31
C LEU A 49 -4.35 17.40 6.60
N LYS A 50 -3.51 18.17 7.30
CA LYS A 50 -3.92 18.84 8.54
C LYS A 50 -5.03 19.86 8.29
N GLU A 51 -4.94 20.63 7.21
CA GLU A 51 -6.01 21.54 6.78
C GLU A 51 -7.32 20.79 6.49
N ARG A 52 -7.23 19.66 5.80
CA ARG A 52 -8.40 18.83 5.43
C ARG A 52 -9.09 18.17 6.63
N PHE A 53 -8.34 17.68 7.60
CA PHE A 53 -8.87 16.84 8.69
C PHE A 53 -8.89 17.52 10.07
N GLY A 54 -8.35 18.71 10.18
CA GLY A 54 -8.45 19.55 11.37
C GLY A 54 -7.97 18.86 12.65
N ASN A 55 -8.79 18.92 13.70
CA ASN A 55 -8.44 18.40 15.02
C ASN A 55 -8.42 16.87 15.13
N GLY A 56 -9.00 16.14 14.14
CA GLY A 56 -8.94 14.68 14.09
C GLY A 56 -7.57 14.12 13.71
N LEU A 57 -6.65 14.99 13.22
CA LEU A 57 -5.34 14.59 12.73
C LEU A 57 -4.20 15.37 13.44
N GLU A 58 -3.20 14.64 13.93
CA GLU A 58 -1.87 15.14 14.26
C GLU A 58 -0.89 14.74 13.16
N ILE A 59 -0.02 15.65 12.77
CA ILE A 59 1.01 15.41 11.74
C ILE A 59 2.40 15.41 12.36
N TYR A 60 3.27 14.55 11.85
CA TYR A 60 4.67 14.48 12.20
C TYR A 60 5.51 14.41 10.92
N CYS A 61 6.46 15.32 10.74
CA CYS A 61 7.35 15.30 9.58
C CYS A 61 8.62 14.52 9.93
N GLY A 62 8.89 13.42 9.20
CA GLY A 62 10.07 12.62 9.47
C GLY A 62 10.16 11.34 8.63
N ASP A 63 11.29 10.67 8.72
CA ASP A 63 11.55 9.38 8.08
C ASP A 63 11.52 8.24 9.11
N ILE A 64 10.79 7.18 8.79
CA ILE A 64 10.72 5.99 9.65
C ILE A 64 12.03 5.18 9.66
N ALA A 65 12.92 5.39 8.69
CA ALA A 65 14.26 4.80 8.71
C ALA A 65 15.12 5.37 9.85
N ASP A 66 14.83 6.59 10.32
CA ASP A 66 15.47 7.15 11.51
C ASP A 66 14.77 6.69 12.79
N LYS A 67 15.49 5.93 13.60
CA LYS A 67 14.98 5.37 14.85
C LYS A 67 14.52 6.44 15.84
N PHE A 68 15.30 7.52 16.01
CA PHE A 68 14.96 8.61 16.93
C PHE A 68 13.66 9.29 16.51
N THR A 69 13.49 9.55 15.24
CA THR A 69 12.23 10.09 14.67
C THR A 69 11.04 9.21 15.01
N VAL A 70 11.15 7.87 14.88
CA VAL A 70 10.06 6.94 15.21
C VAL A 70 9.79 6.92 16.72
N GLU A 71 10.82 7.00 17.58
CA GLU A 71 10.66 7.10 19.03
C GLU A 71 9.84 8.35 19.42
N GLN A 72 10.14 9.51 18.85
CA GLN A 72 9.41 10.76 19.08
C GLN A 72 7.98 10.71 18.50
N PHE A 73 7.81 10.16 17.30
CA PHE A 73 6.49 9.98 16.68
C PHE A 73 5.56 9.12 17.53
N MET A 74 6.07 8.11 18.22
CA MET A 74 5.31 7.18 19.05
C MET A 74 5.21 7.59 20.54
N VAL A 75 5.47 8.85 20.87
CA VAL A 75 5.25 9.38 22.24
C VAL A 75 3.76 9.53 22.49
N GLY A 76 3.29 9.00 23.63
CA GLY A 76 1.88 9.04 24.03
C GLY A 76 1.22 7.66 23.99
N GLU A 77 -0.10 7.64 24.17
CA GLU A 77 -0.92 6.43 24.18
C GLU A 77 -1.71 6.29 22.88
N PHE A 78 -1.69 5.10 22.32
CA PHE A 78 -2.38 4.75 21.07
C PHE A 78 -2.95 3.34 21.17
N ASP A 79 -4.01 3.08 20.40
CA ASP A 79 -4.69 1.78 20.37
C ASP A 79 -4.07 0.81 19.34
N GLY A 80 -3.39 1.32 18.32
CA GLY A 80 -2.77 0.49 17.30
C GLY A 80 -1.98 1.28 16.26
N ILE A 81 -1.26 0.54 15.41
CA ILE A 81 -0.39 1.09 14.36
C ILE A 81 -0.80 0.54 13.00
N PHE A 82 -1.04 1.44 12.05
CA PHE A 82 -1.16 1.14 10.63
C PHE A 82 0.14 1.52 9.91
N HIS A 83 0.90 0.52 9.49
CA HIS A 83 2.20 0.70 8.87
C HIS A 83 2.09 0.66 7.34
N LEU A 84 1.91 1.86 6.72
CA LEU A 84 1.75 2.03 5.28
C LEU A 84 2.96 2.66 4.59
N ALA A 85 3.89 3.26 5.34
CA ALA A 85 5.08 3.87 4.76
C ALA A 85 5.91 2.83 4.02
N ALA A 86 6.17 3.08 2.75
CA ALA A 86 6.98 2.21 1.91
C ALA A 86 7.50 2.94 0.67
N PHE A 87 8.65 2.52 0.20
CA PHE A 87 9.12 2.77 -1.16
C PHE A 87 8.42 1.76 -2.07
N LYS A 88 7.62 2.20 -3.05
CA LYS A 88 6.68 1.32 -3.77
C LYS A 88 6.86 1.24 -5.29
N HIS A 89 7.66 2.12 -5.88
CA HIS A 89 7.85 2.18 -7.32
C HIS A 89 8.91 1.16 -7.76
N VAL A 90 8.49 0.09 -8.44
CA VAL A 90 9.33 -1.04 -8.84
C VAL A 90 10.59 -0.60 -9.61
N PRO A 91 10.50 0.17 -10.73
CA PRO A 91 11.71 0.59 -11.44
C PRO A 91 12.64 1.48 -10.63
N LEU A 92 12.09 2.30 -9.72
CA LEU A 92 12.91 3.15 -8.85
C LEU A 92 13.58 2.33 -7.74
N ALA A 93 12.93 1.28 -7.23
CA ALA A 93 13.52 0.39 -6.23
C ALA A 93 14.73 -0.37 -6.79
N GLU A 94 14.70 -0.74 -8.07
CA GLU A 94 15.87 -1.32 -8.73
C GLU A 94 17.04 -0.35 -8.88
N LYS A 95 16.73 0.93 -9.09
CA LYS A 95 17.73 1.99 -9.23
C LYS A 95 18.28 2.50 -7.88
N PHE A 96 17.41 2.57 -6.88
CA PHE A 96 17.67 3.12 -5.55
C PHE A 96 17.39 2.06 -4.48
N SER A 97 18.16 0.97 -4.53
CA SER A 97 17.92 -0.20 -3.68
C SER A 97 18.16 0.08 -2.20
N ILE A 98 19.11 0.96 -1.87
CA ILE A 98 19.42 1.35 -0.48
C ILE A 98 18.21 2.07 0.12
N GLU A 99 17.69 3.08 -0.56
CA GLU A 99 16.52 3.85 -0.11
C GLU A 99 15.26 2.99 0.01
N CYS A 100 15.14 1.96 -0.85
CA CYS A 100 14.07 0.98 -0.75
C CYS A 100 14.23 0.11 0.51
N ILE A 101 15.43 -0.38 0.79
CA ILE A 101 15.74 -1.17 1.99
C ILE A 101 15.56 -0.32 3.24
N ASP A 102 16.08 0.90 3.27
CA ASP A 102 15.95 1.80 4.42
C ASP A 102 14.48 2.08 4.75
N SER A 103 13.66 2.39 3.74
CA SER A 103 12.25 2.64 3.95
C SER A 103 11.48 1.37 4.34
N ASN A 104 11.65 0.26 3.59
CA ASN A 104 10.77 -0.91 3.70
C ASN A 104 11.24 -1.93 4.75
N VAL A 105 12.54 -2.00 5.02
CA VAL A 105 13.10 -2.98 5.97
C VAL A 105 13.51 -2.27 7.27
N ILE A 106 14.43 -1.31 7.20
CA ILE A 106 14.91 -0.62 8.41
C ILE A 106 13.76 0.17 9.06
N GLY A 107 12.96 0.90 8.27
CA GLY A 107 11.77 1.59 8.76
C GLY A 107 10.78 0.64 9.43
N SER A 108 10.55 -0.55 8.85
CA SER A 108 9.69 -1.56 9.47
C SER A 108 10.26 -2.11 10.77
N ILE A 109 11.59 -2.35 10.84
CA ILE A 109 12.26 -2.75 12.08
C ILE A 109 12.05 -1.70 13.17
N ASN A 110 12.25 -0.42 12.86
CA ASN A 110 12.06 0.66 13.82
C ASN A 110 10.62 0.72 14.34
N VAL A 111 9.64 0.66 13.41
CA VAL A 111 8.20 0.66 13.77
C VAL A 111 7.85 -0.53 14.65
N LEU A 112 8.26 -1.73 14.28
CA LEU A 112 8.00 -2.94 15.05
C LEU A 112 8.70 -2.90 16.42
N LYS A 113 9.99 -2.57 16.46
CA LYS A 113 10.80 -2.55 17.68
C LYS A 113 10.25 -1.57 18.70
N ILE A 114 9.91 -0.36 18.29
CA ILE A 114 9.41 0.68 19.18
C ILE A 114 7.93 0.41 19.51
N GLY A 115 7.11 0.07 18.51
CA GLY A 115 5.71 -0.26 18.69
C GLY A 115 5.49 -1.42 19.66
N SER A 116 6.36 -2.45 19.62
CA SER A 116 6.27 -3.61 20.53
C SER A 116 6.54 -3.29 22.00
N THR A 117 7.12 -2.13 22.29
CA THR A 117 7.30 -1.64 23.69
C THR A 117 6.11 -0.83 24.19
N LYS A 118 5.11 -0.56 23.34
CA LYS A 118 3.93 0.25 23.70
C LYS A 118 2.76 -0.65 24.11
N ASN A 119 1.87 -0.08 24.90
CA ASN A 119 0.61 -0.75 25.25
C ASN A 119 -0.41 -0.52 24.11
N ILE A 120 -0.23 -1.22 23.00
CA ILE A 120 -1.11 -1.16 21.83
C ILE A 120 -1.74 -2.52 21.57
N ARG A 121 -2.89 -2.54 20.91
CA ARG A 121 -3.59 -3.77 20.56
C ARG A 121 -2.97 -4.46 19.34
N PHE A 122 -2.62 -3.71 18.28
CA PHE A 122 -2.17 -4.30 17.03
C PHE A 122 -1.13 -3.45 16.28
N ILE A 123 -0.37 -4.12 15.42
CA ILE A 123 0.43 -3.51 14.36
C ILE A 123 0.07 -4.21 13.05
N ILE A 124 -0.48 -3.47 12.09
CA ILE A 124 -0.80 -4.01 10.77
C ILE A 124 0.12 -3.43 9.70
N GLY A 125 0.74 -4.29 8.89
CA GLY A 125 1.61 -3.95 7.78
C GLY A 125 0.94 -4.17 6.43
N ILE A 126 1.22 -3.27 5.48
CA ILE A 126 0.72 -3.37 4.12
C ILE A 126 1.78 -4.00 3.22
N SER A 127 1.46 -5.15 2.62
CA SER A 127 2.30 -5.88 1.69
C SER A 127 1.72 -5.91 0.27
N THR A 128 2.26 -6.73 -0.60
CA THR A 128 2.01 -6.74 -2.04
C THR A 128 2.11 -8.16 -2.61
N ASP A 129 1.43 -8.41 -3.73
CA ASP A 129 1.58 -9.58 -4.58
C ASP A 129 3.04 -9.85 -4.96
N LYS A 130 3.86 -8.80 -5.13
CA LYS A 130 5.27 -8.90 -5.50
C LYS A 130 6.17 -9.53 -4.42
N ALA A 131 5.67 -9.67 -3.19
CA ALA A 131 6.32 -10.42 -2.13
C ALA A 131 6.10 -11.96 -2.27
N ALA A 132 5.03 -12.39 -2.95
CA ALA A 132 4.76 -13.80 -3.21
C ALA A 132 5.70 -14.40 -4.29
N GLN A 133 6.00 -13.60 -5.31
CA GLN A 133 6.91 -13.98 -6.39
C GLN A 133 7.93 -12.85 -6.62
N ILE A 134 9.07 -13.01 -5.96
CA ILE A 134 10.11 -11.96 -5.94
C ILE A 134 10.81 -11.91 -7.30
N ALA A 135 10.65 -10.80 -8.02
CA ALA A 135 11.36 -10.50 -9.26
C ALA A 135 12.38 -9.36 -9.10
N GLY A 136 12.35 -8.61 -8.00
CA GLY A 136 13.25 -7.47 -7.78
C GLY A 136 13.24 -6.95 -6.34
N THR A 137 13.96 -5.85 -6.14
CA THR A 137 14.24 -5.23 -4.84
C THR A 137 12.98 -4.88 -4.05
N TYR A 138 11.95 -4.34 -4.72
CA TYR A 138 10.70 -4.01 -4.05
C TYR A 138 10.02 -5.24 -3.46
N GLY A 139 9.83 -6.30 -4.24
CA GLY A 139 9.24 -7.56 -3.77
C GLY A 139 10.04 -8.16 -2.63
N ALA A 140 11.36 -8.22 -2.76
CA ALA A 140 12.26 -8.73 -1.72
C ALA A 140 12.15 -7.94 -0.41
N SER A 141 12.12 -6.61 -0.48
CA SER A 141 11.99 -5.75 0.71
C SER A 141 10.66 -5.94 1.43
N LYS A 142 9.57 -6.13 0.70
CA LYS A 142 8.25 -6.40 1.28
C LYS A 142 8.16 -7.81 1.87
N PHE A 143 8.75 -8.80 1.23
CA PHE A 143 8.88 -10.15 1.79
C PHE A 143 9.65 -10.14 3.12
N LEU A 144 10.77 -9.41 3.19
CA LEU A 144 11.53 -9.25 4.44
C LEU A 144 10.69 -8.57 5.52
N MET A 145 9.91 -7.54 5.18
CA MET A 145 8.97 -6.92 6.12
C MET A 145 7.98 -7.97 6.68
N GLU A 146 7.40 -8.82 5.84
CA GLU A 146 6.48 -9.88 6.29
C GLU A 146 7.16 -10.84 7.27
N LYS A 147 8.41 -11.25 6.99
CA LYS A 147 9.18 -12.11 7.91
C LYS A 147 9.47 -11.45 9.26
N LEU A 148 9.70 -10.13 9.26
CA LEU A 148 9.85 -9.36 10.50
C LEU A 148 8.56 -9.39 11.33
N PHE A 149 7.39 -9.13 10.73
CA PHE A 149 6.11 -9.21 11.43
C PHE A 149 5.87 -10.59 12.06
N GLN A 150 6.11 -11.67 11.28
CA GLN A 150 6.00 -13.05 11.78
C GLN A 150 6.98 -13.37 12.92
N GLN A 151 8.18 -12.78 12.90
CA GLN A 151 9.14 -12.93 13.97
C GLN A 151 8.70 -12.19 15.24
N TYR A 152 8.21 -10.96 15.10
CA TYR A 152 7.75 -10.15 16.23
C TYR A 152 6.52 -10.76 16.90
N GLU A 153 5.59 -11.33 16.15
CA GLU A 153 4.44 -12.07 16.69
C GLU A 153 4.86 -13.21 17.62
N LYS A 154 5.92 -13.96 17.27
CA LYS A 154 6.43 -15.06 18.10
C LYS A 154 7.07 -14.58 19.40
N VAL A 155 7.59 -13.36 19.43
CA VAL A 155 8.30 -12.79 20.59
C VAL A 155 7.37 -11.99 21.48
N TYR A 156 6.39 -11.29 20.92
CA TYR A 156 5.51 -10.36 21.64
C TYR A 156 4.03 -10.76 21.47
N SER A 157 3.62 -11.78 22.22
CA SER A 157 2.28 -12.38 22.12
C SER A 157 1.13 -11.50 22.63
N ASN A 158 1.42 -10.37 23.25
CA ASN A 158 0.42 -9.42 23.76
C ASN A 158 -0.06 -8.41 22.71
N ILE A 159 0.50 -8.43 21.52
CA ILE A 159 0.16 -7.55 20.40
C ILE A 159 -0.26 -8.39 19.20
N GLU A 160 -1.34 -8.00 18.54
CA GLU A 160 -1.80 -8.64 17.29
C GLU A 160 -0.97 -8.09 16.11
N TYR A 161 -0.09 -8.91 15.54
CA TYR A 161 0.63 -8.56 14.31
C TYR A 161 -0.17 -9.06 13.12
N ARG A 162 -0.39 -8.21 12.13
CA ARG A 162 -1.20 -8.53 10.95
C ARG A 162 -0.53 -8.02 9.70
N ILE A 163 -0.69 -8.77 8.62
CA ILE A 163 -0.21 -8.39 7.30
C ILE A 163 -1.36 -8.53 6.32
N VAL A 164 -1.63 -7.48 5.57
CA VAL A 164 -2.52 -7.54 4.43
C VAL A 164 -1.70 -7.49 3.15
N ARG A 165 -1.99 -8.38 2.20
CA ARG A 165 -1.33 -8.44 0.90
C ARG A 165 -2.39 -8.27 -0.18
N TYR A 166 -2.16 -7.36 -1.12
CA TYR A 166 -3.01 -7.16 -2.28
C TYR A 166 -2.22 -6.70 -3.51
N GLY A 167 -2.88 -6.72 -4.67
CA GLY A 167 -2.28 -6.31 -5.95
C GLY A 167 -2.29 -4.80 -6.16
N ASN A 168 -2.51 -4.39 -7.40
CA ASN A 168 -2.47 -2.97 -7.76
C ASN A 168 -3.73 -2.24 -7.31
N VAL A 169 -3.59 -1.08 -6.69
CA VAL A 169 -4.71 -0.19 -6.38
C VAL A 169 -4.90 0.79 -7.53
N LEU A 170 -6.09 0.78 -8.13
CA LEU A 170 -6.45 1.63 -9.26
C LEU A 170 -6.20 3.10 -8.95
N TYR A 171 -5.63 3.82 -9.90
CA TYR A 171 -5.32 5.25 -9.80
C TYR A 171 -4.43 5.66 -8.63
N SER A 172 -3.67 4.72 -8.04
CA SER A 172 -2.68 5.08 -7.02
C SER A 172 -1.68 6.09 -7.58
N THR A 173 -1.29 7.06 -6.76
CA THR A 173 -0.39 8.16 -7.15
C THR A 173 0.88 7.64 -7.85
N GLY A 174 1.14 8.17 -9.05
CA GLY A 174 2.28 7.78 -9.88
C GLY A 174 2.12 6.44 -10.62
N SER A 175 0.94 5.80 -10.54
CA SER A 175 0.65 4.57 -11.29
C SER A 175 0.56 4.82 -12.80
N VAL A 176 0.70 3.74 -13.55
CA VAL A 176 0.54 3.78 -15.01
C VAL A 176 -0.83 4.30 -15.44
N LEU A 177 -1.89 3.99 -14.68
CA LEU A 177 -3.25 4.44 -15.00
C LEU A 177 -3.38 5.97 -14.93
N CYS A 178 -2.75 6.62 -13.95
CA CYS A 178 -2.74 8.08 -13.89
C CYS A 178 -2.06 8.67 -15.12
N LYS A 179 -0.90 8.12 -15.51
CA LYS A 179 -0.16 8.55 -16.70
C LYS A 179 -0.96 8.31 -17.99
N TRP A 180 -1.56 7.14 -18.15
CA TRP A 180 -2.40 6.82 -19.31
C TRP A 180 -3.59 7.74 -19.40
N LYS A 181 -4.32 7.98 -18.30
CA LYS A 181 -5.44 8.93 -18.29
C LYS A 181 -5.03 10.29 -18.82
N ASP A 182 -3.92 10.83 -18.31
CA ASP A 182 -3.44 12.16 -18.71
C ASP A 182 -3.02 12.22 -20.18
N LEU A 183 -2.31 11.20 -20.68
CA LEU A 183 -1.86 11.13 -22.07
C LEU A 183 -3.04 10.90 -23.04
N ILE A 184 -3.92 9.94 -22.72
CA ILE A 184 -5.10 9.60 -23.53
C ILE A 184 -6.02 10.83 -23.65
N SER A 185 -6.30 11.52 -22.55
CA SER A 185 -7.15 12.74 -22.57
C SER A 185 -6.59 13.87 -23.43
N GLN A 186 -5.27 13.86 -23.66
CA GLN A 186 -4.58 14.82 -24.52
C GLN A 186 -4.39 14.31 -25.98
N GLY A 187 -4.91 13.14 -26.33
CA GLY A 187 -4.72 12.52 -27.65
C GLY A 187 -3.28 12.07 -27.93
N LYS A 188 -2.46 11.88 -26.88
CA LYS A 188 -1.04 11.53 -27.00
C LYS A 188 -0.82 10.02 -27.01
N GLU A 189 0.35 9.62 -27.54
CA GLU A 189 0.82 8.23 -27.50
C GLU A 189 0.95 7.75 -26.06
N VAL A 190 0.54 6.49 -25.82
CA VAL A 190 0.72 5.79 -24.55
C VAL A 190 1.70 4.62 -24.71
N ILE A 191 2.45 4.38 -23.64
CA ILE A 191 3.41 3.27 -23.57
C ILE A 191 2.82 2.21 -22.65
N VAL A 192 2.86 0.96 -23.10
CA VAL A 192 2.54 -0.24 -22.33
C VAL A 192 3.74 -1.17 -22.31
N THR A 193 3.97 -1.86 -21.19
CA THR A 193 5.08 -2.81 -21.08
C THR A 193 4.76 -4.09 -21.84
N ASP A 194 3.63 -4.72 -21.53
CA ASP A 194 3.15 -5.94 -22.17
C ASP A 194 1.63 -6.00 -22.01
N LYS A 195 0.89 -6.05 -23.12
CA LYS A 195 -0.57 -6.09 -23.12
C LYS A 195 -1.14 -7.40 -22.58
N THR A 196 -0.40 -8.49 -22.73
CA THR A 196 -0.82 -9.83 -22.29
C THR A 196 -0.53 -10.10 -20.82
N ALA A 197 0.28 -9.24 -20.17
CA ALA A 197 0.54 -9.32 -18.75
C ALA A 197 -0.75 -9.14 -17.94
N THR A 198 -0.93 -9.96 -16.91
CA THR A 198 -2.12 -9.88 -16.05
C THR A 198 -1.77 -9.37 -14.66
N ARG A 199 -2.69 -8.62 -14.07
CA ARG A 199 -2.53 -8.00 -12.74
C ARG A 199 -3.81 -8.13 -11.95
N PHE A 200 -3.67 -8.22 -10.62
CA PHE A 200 -4.78 -8.05 -9.69
C PHE A 200 -5.04 -6.57 -9.46
N PHE A 201 -6.32 -6.16 -9.48
CA PHE A 201 -6.71 -4.76 -9.28
C PHE A 201 -7.72 -4.60 -8.16
N TRP A 202 -7.60 -3.50 -7.44
CA TRP A 202 -8.47 -3.07 -6.35
C TRP A 202 -8.88 -1.63 -6.53
N THR A 203 -10.10 -1.29 -6.15
CA THR A 203 -10.45 0.10 -5.84
C THR A 203 -9.84 0.51 -4.51
N ILE A 204 -9.73 1.80 -4.29
CA ILE A 204 -9.20 2.32 -3.03
C ILE A 204 -10.09 1.93 -1.84
N ASP A 205 -11.41 1.95 -2.01
CA ASP A 205 -12.37 1.57 -0.96
C ASP A 205 -12.22 0.09 -0.59
N GLN A 206 -12.12 -0.80 -1.58
CA GLN A 206 -11.86 -2.23 -1.36
C GLN A 206 -10.54 -2.46 -0.62
N ALA A 207 -9.48 -1.70 -0.96
CA ALA A 207 -8.19 -1.82 -0.28
C ALA A 207 -8.28 -1.37 1.20
N ILE A 208 -9.05 -0.32 1.51
CA ILE A 208 -9.31 0.11 2.89
C ILE A 208 -10.15 -0.91 3.65
N ASP A 209 -11.24 -1.40 3.05
CA ASP A 209 -12.09 -2.43 3.66
C ASP A 209 -11.29 -3.70 3.98
N LEU A 210 -10.34 -4.07 3.11
CA LEU A 210 -9.47 -5.22 3.36
C LEU A 210 -8.55 -5.05 4.57
N ILE A 211 -8.03 -3.84 4.82
CA ILE A 211 -7.22 -3.55 6.01
C ILE A 211 -8.04 -3.82 7.28
N PHE A 212 -9.29 -3.34 7.34
CA PHE A 212 -10.16 -3.59 8.50
C PHE A 212 -10.59 -5.06 8.58
N ASN A 213 -10.90 -5.71 7.46
CA ASN A 213 -11.21 -7.14 7.42
C ASN A 213 -10.04 -8.01 7.91
N CYS A 214 -8.81 -7.64 7.58
CA CYS A 214 -7.61 -8.29 8.10
C CYS A 214 -7.54 -8.18 9.63
N LEU A 215 -7.77 -6.99 10.20
CA LEU A 215 -7.77 -6.80 11.66
C LEU A 215 -8.88 -7.58 12.37
N LEU A 216 -9.99 -7.85 11.69
CA LEU A 216 -11.14 -8.53 12.28
C LEU A 216 -11.07 -10.06 12.17
N ASN A 217 -10.43 -10.57 11.12
CA ASN A 217 -10.55 -11.97 10.72
C ASN A 217 -9.22 -12.71 10.61
N ALA A 218 -8.07 -12.01 10.48
CA ALA A 218 -6.78 -12.69 10.45
C ALA A 218 -6.40 -13.18 11.86
N GLU A 219 -5.89 -14.40 11.93
CA GLU A 219 -5.54 -15.05 13.21
C GLU A 219 -4.06 -14.85 13.56
N ASP A 220 -3.20 -14.66 12.55
CA ASP A 220 -1.75 -14.56 12.71
C ASP A 220 -1.12 -13.50 11.76
N ALA A 221 0.20 -13.38 11.80
CA ALA A 221 0.99 -12.50 10.93
C ALA A 221 1.31 -13.12 9.56
N LYS A 222 0.62 -14.18 9.15
CA LYS A 222 0.68 -14.60 7.75
C LYS A 222 -0.05 -13.58 6.86
N PRO A 223 0.34 -13.46 5.58
CA PRO A 223 -0.36 -12.57 4.68
C PRO A 223 -1.86 -12.90 4.57
N TYR A 224 -2.70 -11.97 5.01
CA TYR A 224 -4.14 -12.05 4.81
C TYR A 224 -4.45 -11.61 3.38
N VAL A 225 -5.01 -12.53 2.62
CA VAL A 225 -5.24 -12.37 1.18
C VAL A 225 -6.71 -12.64 0.88
N PRO A 226 -7.39 -11.72 0.20
CA PRO A 226 -8.75 -11.95 -0.28
C PRO A 226 -8.73 -12.72 -1.59
N GLU A 227 -9.89 -13.23 -1.97
CA GLU A 227 -10.14 -13.64 -3.34
C GLU A 227 -10.14 -12.40 -4.25
N MET A 228 -9.34 -12.42 -5.31
CA MET A 228 -9.16 -11.30 -6.22
C MET A 228 -9.43 -11.71 -7.66
N LYS A 229 -10.05 -10.79 -8.41
CA LYS A 229 -10.11 -10.85 -9.86
C LYS A 229 -8.87 -10.24 -10.49
N ALA A 230 -8.49 -10.75 -11.63
CA ALA A 230 -7.40 -10.24 -12.43
C ALA A 230 -7.92 -9.59 -13.72
N MET A 231 -7.04 -8.83 -14.38
CA MET A 231 -7.32 -8.22 -15.68
C MET A 231 -6.05 -8.19 -16.49
N ALA A 232 -6.14 -8.42 -17.80
CA ALA A 232 -5.04 -8.17 -18.71
C ALA A 232 -4.77 -6.66 -18.79
N VAL A 233 -3.51 -6.29 -18.86
CA VAL A 233 -3.10 -4.88 -18.94
C VAL A 233 -3.60 -4.23 -20.22
N GLY A 234 -3.67 -5.02 -21.33
CA GLY A 234 -4.23 -4.60 -22.61
C GLY A 234 -5.71 -4.23 -22.52
N ASP A 235 -6.53 -5.09 -21.90
CA ASP A 235 -7.97 -4.86 -21.75
C ASP A 235 -8.25 -3.60 -20.93
N LEU A 236 -7.47 -3.41 -19.86
CA LEU A 236 -7.55 -2.19 -19.05
C LEU A 236 -7.18 -0.93 -19.83
N LEU A 237 -6.13 -1.01 -20.67
CA LEU A 237 -5.72 0.10 -21.53
C LEU A 237 -6.80 0.43 -22.56
N ASP A 238 -7.38 -0.58 -23.21
CA ASP A 238 -8.44 -0.39 -24.20
C ASP A 238 -9.71 0.24 -23.59
N ALA A 239 -10.10 -0.21 -22.40
CA ALA A 239 -11.18 0.40 -21.63
C ALA A 239 -10.90 1.87 -21.27
N MET A 240 -9.65 2.20 -20.95
CA MET A 240 -9.24 3.57 -20.66
C MET A 240 -9.22 4.44 -21.93
N ILE A 241 -8.79 3.92 -23.05
CA ILE A 241 -8.85 4.63 -24.33
C ILE A 241 -10.31 4.94 -24.69
N LEU A 242 -11.19 3.94 -24.61
CA LEU A 242 -12.61 4.14 -24.86
C LEU A 242 -13.23 5.23 -23.96
N LYS A 243 -12.79 5.29 -22.71
CA LYS A 243 -13.34 6.23 -21.71
C LYS A 243 -12.81 7.64 -21.82
N TYR A 244 -11.54 7.83 -22.16
CA TYR A 244 -10.84 9.11 -21.99
C TYR A 244 -10.32 9.73 -23.28
N ALA A 245 -10.30 9.00 -24.43
CA ALA A 245 -9.86 9.57 -25.68
C ALA A 245 -10.82 10.67 -26.16
N PRO A 246 -10.28 11.78 -26.70
CA PRO A 246 -11.11 12.77 -27.39
C PRO A 246 -11.87 12.15 -28.58
N VAL A 247 -13.03 12.70 -28.90
CA VAL A 247 -13.83 12.24 -30.04
C VAL A 247 -12.97 12.25 -31.31
N ASP A 248 -13.11 11.23 -32.14
CA ASP A 248 -12.41 11.03 -33.42
C ASP A 248 -10.87 11.02 -33.33
N THR A 249 -10.32 10.77 -32.14
CA THR A 249 -8.88 10.68 -31.92
C THR A 249 -8.41 9.23 -31.77
N LYS A 250 -7.53 8.78 -32.66
CA LYS A 250 -6.86 7.47 -32.56
C LYS A 250 -5.63 7.61 -31.62
N ILE A 251 -5.65 6.90 -30.51
CA ILE A 251 -4.50 6.85 -29.60
C ILE A 251 -3.48 5.84 -30.12
N LEU A 252 -2.24 6.27 -30.28
CA LEU A 252 -1.12 5.38 -30.58
C LEU A 252 -0.68 4.65 -29.33
N VAL A 253 -0.47 3.34 -29.45
CA VAL A 253 -0.01 2.50 -28.34
C VAL A 253 1.33 1.88 -28.72
N LYS A 254 2.37 2.16 -27.91
CA LYS A 254 3.71 1.60 -28.07
C LYS A 254 3.96 0.56 -26.98
N GLU A 255 4.26 -0.67 -27.41
CA GLU A 255 4.66 -1.75 -26.50
C GLU A 255 6.19 -1.83 -26.40
N ILE A 256 6.73 -1.93 -25.16
CA ILE A 256 8.17 -1.84 -24.90
C ILE A 256 8.78 -3.05 -24.19
N GLY A 257 7.98 -4.07 -23.86
CA GLY A 257 8.38 -5.23 -23.07
C GLY A 257 8.39 -4.96 -21.55
N LEU A 258 8.39 -6.05 -20.77
CA LEU A 258 8.42 -6.00 -19.31
C LEU A 258 9.69 -5.32 -18.82
N GLN A 259 9.57 -4.54 -17.77
CA GLN A 259 10.69 -3.90 -17.12
C GLN A 259 11.33 -4.83 -16.09
N LYS A 260 12.60 -4.56 -15.74
CA LYS A 260 13.29 -5.28 -14.68
C LYS A 260 12.51 -5.19 -13.36
N GLY A 261 12.30 -6.34 -12.71
CA GLY A 261 11.52 -6.44 -11.48
C GLY A 261 10.01 -6.61 -11.68
N GLU A 262 9.52 -6.74 -12.93
CA GLU A 262 8.13 -7.06 -13.26
C GLU A 262 7.97 -8.54 -13.63
N ASN A 263 6.85 -9.14 -13.21
CA ASN A 263 6.43 -10.47 -13.66
C ASN A 263 5.40 -10.34 -14.79
N HIS A 264 5.32 -11.34 -15.68
CA HIS A 264 4.29 -11.38 -16.71
C HIS A 264 2.91 -11.63 -16.10
N HIS A 265 2.81 -12.63 -15.23
CA HIS A 265 1.64 -12.90 -14.40
C HIS A 265 2.02 -12.84 -12.94
N GLU A 266 1.20 -12.20 -12.12
CA GLU A 266 1.46 -12.06 -10.68
C GLU A 266 0.82 -13.21 -9.90
N ARG A 267 1.42 -13.54 -8.74
CA ARG A 267 0.82 -14.38 -7.71
C ARG A 267 0.56 -13.56 -6.45
N ILE A 268 -0.48 -13.91 -5.73
CA ILE A 268 -0.76 -13.25 -4.45
C ILE A 268 -0.29 -14.10 -3.26
N LEU A 269 -0.25 -15.43 -3.42
CA LEU A 269 0.33 -16.41 -2.49
C LEU A 269 1.41 -17.21 -3.21
N GLU A 270 2.39 -17.70 -2.46
CA GLU A 270 3.53 -18.46 -2.99
C GLU A 270 3.11 -19.76 -3.70
N ASP A 271 2.08 -20.44 -3.19
CA ASP A 271 1.45 -21.64 -3.72
C ASP A 271 0.09 -21.38 -4.41
N GLY A 272 -0.27 -20.09 -4.56
CA GLY A 272 -1.52 -19.66 -5.16
C GLY A 272 -1.50 -19.66 -6.70
N LYS A 273 -2.68 -19.47 -7.28
CA LYS A 273 -2.85 -19.30 -8.74
C LYS A 273 -2.17 -18.03 -9.24
N TYR A 274 -1.72 -18.05 -10.47
CA TYR A 274 -1.32 -16.86 -11.21
C TYR A 274 -2.54 -16.02 -11.60
N SER A 275 -2.31 -14.74 -11.85
CA SER A 275 -3.36 -13.79 -12.22
C SER A 275 -4.07 -14.14 -13.55
N ASN A 276 -3.42 -14.88 -14.46
CA ASN A 276 -4.05 -15.39 -15.69
C ASN A 276 -4.88 -16.66 -15.49
N GLU A 277 -4.78 -17.31 -14.32
CA GLU A 277 -5.55 -18.50 -13.94
C GLU A 277 -6.77 -18.15 -13.08
N CYS A 278 -6.90 -16.88 -12.69
CA CYS A 278 -8.00 -16.36 -11.90
C CYS A 278 -9.15 -15.88 -12.80
N GLU A 279 -10.34 -15.68 -12.20
CA GLU A 279 -11.45 -15.05 -12.91
C GLU A 279 -11.03 -13.68 -13.41
N LEU A 280 -11.19 -13.44 -14.71
CA LEU A 280 -10.96 -12.14 -15.33
C LEU A 280 -12.20 -11.25 -15.22
N PHE A 281 -12.00 -9.93 -15.14
CA PHE A 281 -13.09 -8.96 -15.23
C PHE A 281 -13.70 -8.90 -16.62
#